data_29642df0c0103e1d6887ac066152cc8f
#
_entry.id   29642df0c0103e1d6887ac066152cc8f
#
_cell.length_a   1.000
_cell.length_b   1.000
_cell.length_c   1.000
_cell.angle_alpha   90.00
_cell.angle_beta   90.00
_cell.angle_gamma   90.00
#
_symmetry.space_group_name_H-M   'P 1'
#
loop_
_entity.id
_entity.type
_entity.pdbx_description
1 polymer ?
#
loop_
_entity_poly.entity_id
_entity_poly.type
_entity_poly.pdbx_seq_one_letter_code
_entity_poly.pdbx_strand_id
1 'polypeptide(L)'
;MKVVLERYHGLGNDYVVFDPNKNELELNERNVRRICDRNAGLGSDGVLEGPILKEDGMYVKVWNPDGSESETSGNGVRIFAKYLKDASYVQKKNFKLYTGNGPVEVTF
;
A
#
# COMPACT_ATOMS: atom_id res chain seq x y z
N MET A 1 -8.28 14.66 -13.63
CA MET A 1 -7.31 13.63 -13.20
C MET A 1 -8.05 12.41 -12.68
N LYS A 2 -7.68 11.25 -13.14
CA LYS A 2 -8.26 10.00 -12.66
C LYS A 2 -7.33 9.36 -11.65
N VAL A 3 -7.86 9.05 -10.47
CA VAL A 3 -7.10 8.36 -9.42
C VAL A 3 -7.62 6.93 -9.31
N VAL A 4 -6.71 5.96 -9.41
CA VAL A 4 -7.06 4.55 -9.33
C VAL A 4 -6.69 4.05 -7.94
N LEU A 5 -7.70 3.59 -7.19
CA LEU A 5 -7.55 3.07 -5.84
C LEU A 5 -8.21 1.70 -5.77
N GLU A 6 -7.58 0.77 -5.06
CA GLU A 6 -8.17 -0.53 -4.82
C GLU A 6 -8.30 -0.76 -3.32
N ARG A 7 -9.45 -1.25 -2.90
CA ARG A 7 -9.71 -1.53 -1.50
C ARG A 7 -9.46 -3.00 -1.19
N TYR A 8 -8.70 -3.23 -0.13
CA TYR A 8 -8.39 -4.58 0.34
C TYR A 8 -8.78 -4.73 1.80
N HIS A 9 -9.39 -5.86 2.13
CA HIS A 9 -9.75 -6.24 3.48
C HIS A 9 -8.95 -7.47 3.90
N GLY A 10 -8.56 -7.53 5.13
CA GLY A 10 -7.93 -8.71 5.68
C GLY A 10 -7.56 -8.52 7.13
N LEU A 11 -7.64 -9.59 7.93
CA LEU A 11 -7.21 -9.60 9.32
C LEU A 11 -7.81 -8.48 10.17
N GLY A 12 -9.07 -8.08 9.85
CA GLY A 12 -9.76 -7.02 10.58
C GLY A 12 -9.40 -5.60 10.14
N ASN A 13 -8.59 -5.45 9.11
CA ASN A 13 -8.19 -4.15 8.60
C ASN A 13 -8.73 -3.90 7.20
N ASP A 14 -8.97 -2.64 6.90
CA ASP A 14 -9.46 -2.15 5.62
C ASP A 14 -8.46 -1.13 5.09
N TYR A 15 -7.70 -1.52 4.07
CA TYR A 15 -6.69 -0.66 3.47
C TYR A 15 -7.05 -0.30 2.04
N VAL A 16 -6.56 0.86 1.62
CA VAL A 16 -6.62 1.27 0.22
C VAL A 16 -5.21 1.15 -0.35
N VAL A 17 -5.11 0.49 -1.50
CA VAL A 17 -3.84 0.42 -2.24
C VAL A 17 -3.81 1.57 -3.25
N PHE A 18 -2.74 2.35 -3.17
CA PHE A 18 -2.43 3.39 -4.16
C PHE A 18 -1.17 2.96 -4.90
N ASP A 19 -1.34 2.57 -6.15
CA ASP A 19 -0.23 2.13 -6.98
C ASP A 19 0.33 3.32 -7.76
N PRO A 20 1.56 3.78 -7.47
CA PRO A 20 2.12 4.94 -8.15
C PRO A 20 2.41 4.67 -9.64
N ASN A 21 2.42 3.39 -10.06
CA ASN A 21 2.60 3.06 -11.48
C ASN A 21 1.31 3.24 -12.29
N LYS A 22 0.17 3.37 -11.62
CA LYS A 22 -1.15 3.55 -12.24
C LYS A 22 -1.72 4.93 -12.02
N ASN A 23 -1.03 5.79 -11.29
CA ASN A 23 -1.51 7.11 -10.91
C ASN A 23 -0.44 8.17 -11.19
N GLU A 24 -0.88 9.36 -11.54
CA GLU A 24 0.01 10.51 -11.73
C GLU A 24 0.10 11.36 -10.46
N LEU A 25 -0.89 11.22 -9.58
CA LEU A 25 -0.93 11.97 -8.32
C LEU A 25 0.20 11.49 -7.40
N GLU A 26 0.85 12.43 -6.74
CA GLU A 26 1.84 12.12 -5.72
C GLU A 26 1.15 12.14 -4.35
N LEU A 27 1.36 11.09 -3.54
CA LEU A 27 0.81 11.03 -2.20
C LEU A 27 1.59 11.92 -1.24
N ASN A 28 0.84 12.60 -0.38
CA ASN A 28 1.37 13.39 0.71
C ASN A 28 0.38 13.33 1.88
N GLU A 29 0.72 13.94 2.99
CA GLU A 29 -0.11 13.96 4.20
C GLU A 29 -1.56 14.39 3.89
N ARG A 30 -1.71 15.47 3.14
CA ARG A 30 -3.03 16.03 2.81
C ARG A 30 -3.86 15.05 1.97
N ASN A 31 -3.27 14.48 0.94
CA ASN A 31 -3.97 13.55 0.04
C ASN A 31 -4.37 12.28 0.77
N VAL A 32 -3.50 11.76 1.63
CA VAL A 32 -3.78 10.56 2.41
C VAL A 32 -4.93 10.81 3.38
N ARG A 33 -4.92 11.95 4.08
CA ARG A 33 -6.02 12.28 4.99
C ARG A 33 -7.35 12.34 4.26
N ARG A 34 -7.38 12.90 3.06
CA ARG A 34 -8.60 12.98 2.26
C ARG A 34 -9.09 11.61 1.83
N ILE A 35 -8.19 10.74 1.42
CA ILE A 35 -8.54 9.36 1.02
C ILE A 35 -9.13 8.60 2.20
N CYS A 36 -8.54 8.74 3.37
CA CYS A 36 -8.94 7.99 4.55
C CYS A 36 -10.13 8.60 5.30
N ASP A 37 -10.56 9.79 4.96
CA ASP A 37 -11.67 10.48 5.63
C ASP A 37 -12.95 9.66 5.49
N ARG A 38 -13.62 9.37 6.62
CA ARG A 38 -14.82 8.56 6.64
C ARG A 38 -16.05 9.28 6.10
N ASN A 39 -16.01 10.61 6.04
CA ASN A 39 -17.12 11.42 5.54
C ASN A 39 -16.92 11.82 4.08
N ALA A 40 -15.72 12.30 3.72
CA ALA A 40 -15.44 12.86 2.41
C ALA A 40 -14.64 11.90 1.50
N GLY A 41 -14.02 10.88 2.06
CA GLY A 41 -13.21 9.92 1.32
C GLY A 41 -13.73 8.50 1.42
N LEU A 42 -12.83 7.54 1.32
CA LEU A 42 -13.17 6.11 1.34
C LEU A 42 -13.28 5.52 2.75
N GLY A 43 -12.78 6.23 3.76
CA GLY A 43 -12.85 5.78 5.14
C GLY A 43 -12.04 4.51 5.38
N SER A 44 -10.74 4.54 5.15
CA SER A 44 -9.89 3.38 5.33
C SER A 44 -9.03 3.46 6.58
N ASP A 45 -8.46 2.33 6.98
CA ASP A 45 -7.52 2.24 8.10
C ASP A 45 -6.12 2.74 7.72
N GLY A 46 -5.88 2.96 6.46
CA GLY A 46 -4.62 3.48 5.95
C GLY A 46 -4.48 3.29 4.46
N VAL A 47 -3.36 3.76 3.92
CA VAL A 47 -3.04 3.65 2.50
C VAL A 47 -1.73 2.88 2.36
N LEU A 48 -1.75 1.89 1.47
CA LEU A 48 -0.57 1.13 1.08
C LEU A 48 -0.11 1.67 -0.28
N GLU A 49 0.99 2.39 -0.28
CA GLU A 49 1.54 2.97 -1.50
C GLU A 49 2.61 2.05 -2.08
N GLY A 50 2.34 1.55 -3.26
CA GLY A 50 3.30 0.69 -3.94
C GLY A 50 2.71 -0.11 -5.08
N PRO A 51 3.52 -0.94 -5.76
CA PRO A 51 4.94 -1.08 -5.50
C PRO A 51 5.73 0.12 -6.01
N ILE A 52 6.64 0.61 -5.19
CA ILE A 52 7.61 1.62 -5.62
C ILE A 52 8.79 0.83 -6.19
N LEU A 53 8.95 0.92 -7.50
CA LEU A 53 9.92 0.11 -8.22
C LEU A 53 11.27 0.82 -8.25
N LYS A 54 12.28 0.16 -7.69
CA LYS A 54 13.65 0.64 -7.67
C LYS A 54 14.58 -0.45 -8.23
N GLU A 55 15.82 -0.09 -8.52
CA GLU A 55 16.79 -1.04 -9.08
C GLU A 55 17.00 -2.26 -8.18
N ASP A 56 16.96 -2.07 -6.87
CA ASP A 56 17.20 -3.12 -5.90
C ASP A 56 15.94 -3.87 -5.46
N GLY A 57 14.76 -3.47 -5.93
CA GLY A 57 13.55 -4.21 -5.63
C GLY A 57 12.28 -3.39 -5.56
N MET A 58 11.25 -3.99 -4.98
CA MET A 58 9.94 -3.39 -4.80
C MET A 58 9.79 -2.90 -3.37
N TYR A 59 9.29 -1.68 -3.21
CA TYR A 59 9.08 -1.05 -1.92
C TYR A 59 7.61 -0.78 -1.70
N VAL A 60 7.17 -0.85 -0.45
CA VAL A 60 5.84 -0.41 -0.03
C VAL A 60 5.98 0.60 1.09
N LYS A 61 5.15 1.63 1.03
CA LYS A 61 5.07 2.65 2.06
C LYS A 61 3.69 2.59 2.68
N VAL A 62 3.62 2.55 3.99
CA VAL A 62 2.34 2.47 4.70
C VAL A 62 2.04 3.83 5.32
N TRP A 63 0.86 4.34 5.01
CA TRP A 63 0.39 5.62 5.53
C TRP A 63 -0.72 5.39 6.55
N ASN A 64 -0.64 6.10 7.67
CA ASN A 64 -1.74 6.15 8.63
C ASN A 64 -2.84 7.08 8.13
N PRO A 65 -4.10 6.94 8.62
CA PRO A 65 -5.21 7.80 8.17
C PRO A 65 -4.98 9.29 8.39
N ASP A 66 -4.15 9.68 9.35
CA ASP A 66 -3.82 11.07 9.64
C ASP A 66 -2.78 11.68 8.70
N GLY A 67 -2.27 10.88 7.75
CA GLY A 67 -1.26 11.33 6.80
C GLY A 67 0.17 11.12 7.25
N SER A 68 0.39 10.55 8.44
CA SER A 68 1.74 10.19 8.87
C SER A 68 2.16 8.85 8.28
N GLU A 69 3.46 8.63 8.15
CA GLU A 69 3.95 7.33 7.74
C GLU A 69 3.95 6.36 8.93
N SER A 70 3.51 5.15 8.65
CA SER A 70 3.63 4.05 9.60
C SER A 70 4.97 3.38 9.40
N GLU A 71 5.64 3.01 10.47
CA GLU A 71 6.92 2.30 10.37
C GLU A 71 6.71 0.92 9.76
N THR A 72 5.79 0.15 10.30
CA THR A 72 5.47 -1.18 9.77
C THR A 72 4.13 -1.64 10.26
N SER A 73 3.37 -2.28 9.36
CA SER A 73 2.15 -2.99 9.72
C SER A 73 2.25 -4.39 9.11
N GLY A 74 2.33 -5.41 9.96
CA GLY A 74 2.34 -6.81 9.49
C GLY A 74 1.11 -7.12 8.66
N ASN A 75 -0.06 -6.61 9.05
CA ASN A 75 -1.30 -6.78 8.31
C ASN A 75 -1.25 -6.05 6.98
N GLY A 76 -0.74 -4.81 6.98
CA GLY A 76 -0.59 -4.03 5.75
C GLY A 76 0.32 -4.71 4.75
N VAL A 77 1.44 -5.27 5.21
CA VAL A 77 2.38 -5.99 4.33
C VAL A 77 1.72 -7.23 3.72
N ARG A 78 0.97 -7.99 4.51
CA ARG A 78 0.26 -9.18 4.00
C ARG A 78 -0.80 -8.81 2.98
N ILE A 79 -1.56 -7.77 3.24
CA ILE A 79 -2.59 -7.28 2.32
C ILE A 79 -1.94 -6.78 1.04
N PHE A 80 -0.82 -6.06 1.14
CA PHE A 80 -0.11 -5.56 -0.02
C PHE A 80 0.48 -6.69 -0.86
N ALA A 81 0.97 -7.75 -0.21
CA ALA A 81 1.47 -8.92 -0.94
C ALA A 81 0.38 -9.54 -1.82
N LYS A 82 -0.86 -9.59 -1.31
CA LYS A 82 -1.99 -10.06 -2.10
C LYS A 82 -2.23 -9.15 -3.30
N TYR A 83 -2.14 -7.85 -3.13
CA TYR A 83 -2.27 -6.91 -4.25
C TYR A 83 -1.21 -7.19 -5.32
N LEU A 84 0.04 -7.40 -4.93
CA LEU A 84 1.12 -7.68 -5.87
C LEU A 84 0.85 -8.93 -6.69
N LYS A 85 0.28 -9.94 -6.06
CA LYS A 85 -0.11 -11.17 -6.77
C LYS A 85 -1.27 -10.91 -7.71
N ASP A 86 -2.32 -10.25 -7.23
CA ASP A 86 -3.52 -9.97 -8.03
C ASP A 86 -3.22 -9.09 -9.23
N ALA A 87 -2.31 -8.13 -9.08
CA ALA A 87 -1.91 -7.23 -10.15
C ALA A 87 -0.79 -7.78 -11.03
N SER A 88 -0.38 -9.02 -10.79
CA SER A 88 0.64 -9.73 -11.57
C SER A 88 2.04 -9.14 -11.49
N TYR A 89 2.35 -8.41 -10.41
CA TYR A 89 3.72 -7.95 -10.17
C TYR A 89 4.63 -9.09 -9.73
N VAL A 90 4.08 -10.09 -9.06
CA VAL A 90 4.83 -11.26 -8.60
C VAL A 90 4.13 -12.54 -9.02
N GLN A 91 4.90 -13.55 -9.39
CA GLN A 91 4.39 -14.86 -9.78
C GLN A 91 5.03 -15.98 -8.99
N LYS A 92 6.05 -15.66 -8.22
CA LYS A 92 6.76 -16.61 -7.38
C LYS A 92 6.05 -16.77 -6.04
N LYS A 93 6.20 -17.93 -5.41
CA LYS A 93 5.67 -18.15 -4.06
C LYS A 93 6.42 -17.35 -3.00
N ASN A 94 7.69 -17.06 -3.24
CA ASN A 94 8.54 -16.31 -2.32
C ASN A 94 9.08 -15.09 -3.03
N PHE A 95 9.07 -13.96 -2.36
CA PHE A 95 9.72 -12.76 -2.86
C PHE A 95 10.06 -11.83 -1.70
N LYS A 96 10.94 -10.87 -1.97
CA LYS A 96 11.37 -9.90 -0.99
C LYS A 96 10.66 -8.57 -1.24
N LEU A 97 10.09 -8.00 -0.19
CA LEU A 97 9.43 -6.70 -0.23
C LEU A 97 10.12 -5.79 0.76
N TYR A 98 10.49 -4.60 0.32
CA TYR A 98 11.15 -3.62 1.17
C TYR A 98 10.13 -2.69 1.81
N THR A 99 10.27 -2.48 3.11
CA THR A 99 9.40 -1.63 3.92
C THR A 99 10.24 -0.56 4.61
N GLY A 100 9.60 0.32 5.37
CA GLY A 100 10.31 1.33 6.16
C GLY A 100 11.29 0.75 7.18
N ASN A 101 11.06 -0.49 7.60
CA ASN A 101 11.94 -1.20 8.56
C ASN A 101 12.88 -2.18 7.88
N GLY A 102 13.02 -2.13 6.57
CA GLY A 102 13.91 -3.00 5.83
C GLY A 102 13.19 -4.10 5.07
N PRO A 103 13.93 -5.08 4.55
CA PRO A 103 13.34 -6.12 3.73
C PRO A 103 12.53 -7.11 4.54
N VAL A 104 11.42 -7.55 3.96
CA VAL A 104 10.57 -8.60 4.50
C VAL A 104 10.45 -9.69 3.44
N GLU A 105 10.66 -10.93 3.83
CA GLU A 105 10.46 -12.05 2.92
C GLU A 105 9.01 -12.49 3.00
N VAL A 106 8.35 -12.52 1.83
CA VAL A 106 6.95 -12.91 1.73
C VAL A 106 6.85 -14.29 1.12
N THR A 107 6.07 -15.15 1.76
CA THR A 107 5.78 -16.50 1.29
C THR A 107 4.26 -16.67 1.22
N PHE A 108 3.78 -17.10 0.07
CA PHE A 108 2.36 -17.43 -0.09
C PHE A 108 2.07 -18.87 0.29
#